data_cd8c59ac6ce87afbb5ac38dd219ed45d
#
_entry.id   cd8c59ac6ce87afbb5ac38dd219ed45d
#
_cell.length_a   1.000
_cell.length_b   1.000
_cell.length_c   1.000
_cell.angle_alpha   90.00
_cell.angle_beta   90.00
_cell.angle_gamma   90.00
#
_symmetry.space_group_name_H-M   'P 1'
#
loop_
_entity.id
_entity.type
_entity.pdbx_description
1 polymer ?
#
loop_
_entity_poly.entity_id
_entity_poly.type
_entity_poly.pdbx_seq_one_letter_code
_entity_poly.pdbx_strand_id
1 'polypeptide(L)'
;MEQTIKEMRAKWAEGDAARDAGVIDPEDVIRYTDLRYGDEPENLLDVYCPEGTEGVLPTIISIHGGGWFYGSKLLYSHYCLRMAQRGFTVVNFDYRLAPEHKYPAPLEDCCKVLHWVQEHGAQYHIDLNNVFLVGDSAGGQLTFQLLTMLTNEPPQARRQYAQDLPPG
;
A
#
# COMPACT_ATOMS: atom_id res chain seq x y z
N MET A 1 22.83 16.89 -2.44
CA MET A 1 21.68 16.20 -1.79
C MET A 1 21.02 15.21 -2.75
N GLU A 2 20.55 15.62 -3.91
CA GLU A 2 19.95 14.72 -4.93
C GLU A 2 20.87 13.58 -5.36
N GLN A 3 22.15 13.88 -5.64
CA GLN A 3 23.15 12.87 -5.99
C GLN A 3 23.28 11.81 -4.89
N THR A 4 23.30 12.22 -3.62
CA THR A 4 23.38 11.31 -2.47
C THR A 4 22.16 10.39 -2.38
N ILE A 5 20.96 10.93 -2.63
CA ILE A 5 19.71 10.12 -2.61
C ILE A 5 19.73 9.10 -3.75
N LYS A 6 20.17 9.49 -4.95
CA LYS A 6 20.28 8.58 -6.08
C LYS A 6 21.24 7.42 -5.79
N GLU A 7 22.37 7.70 -5.18
CA GLU A 7 23.36 6.70 -4.77
C GLU A 7 22.81 5.76 -3.70
N MET A 8 22.06 6.29 -2.72
CA MET A 8 21.40 5.49 -1.70
C MET A 8 20.31 4.59 -2.30
N ARG A 9 19.49 5.11 -3.19
CA ARG A 9 18.46 4.31 -3.91
C ARG A 9 19.11 3.15 -4.66
N ALA A 10 20.20 3.40 -5.40
CA ALA A 10 20.91 2.36 -6.14
C ALA A 10 21.47 1.28 -5.20
N LYS A 11 22.14 1.69 -4.12
CA LYS A 11 22.71 0.76 -3.14
C LYS A 11 21.66 -0.10 -2.45
N TRP A 12 20.50 0.48 -2.11
CA TRP A 12 19.41 -0.26 -1.47
C TRP A 12 18.77 -1.23 -2.46
N ALA A 13 18.59 -0.82 -3.72
CA ALA A 13 18.08 -1.68 -4.77
C ALA A 13 18.96 -2.93 -5.00
N GLU A 14 20.30 -2.78 -4.96
CA GLU A 14 21.21 -3.93 -5.03
C GLU A 14 21.04 -4.88 -3.86
N GLY A 15 20.85 -4.35 -2.64
CA GLY A 15 20.62 -5.14 -1.43
C GLY A 15 19.31 -5.90 -1.49
N ASP A 16 18.24 -5.25 -1.95
CA ASP A 16 16.92 -5.87 -2.09
C ASP A 16 16.93 -6.95 -3.19
N ALA A 17 17.55 -6.68 -4.33
CA ALA A 17 17.71 -7.67 -5.40
C ALA A 17 18.49 -8.92 -4.92
N ALA A 18 19.52 -8.73 -4.10
CA ALA A 18 20.27 -9.83 -3.51
C ALA A 18 19.44 -10.62 -2.49
N ARG A 19 18.63 -9.95 -1.67
CA ARG A 19 17.72 -10.59 -0.70
C ARG A 19 16.68 -11.44 -1.42
N ASP A 20 16.10 -10.95 -2.49
CA ASP A 20 14.98 -11.57 -3.19
C ASP A 20 15.43 -12.57 -4.26
N ALA A 21 16.75 -12.70 -4.48
CA ALA A 21 17.32 -13.64 -5.44
C ALA A 21 16.92 -15.09 -5.12
N GLY A 22 16.22 -15.74 -6.06
CA GLY A 22 15.77 -17.12 -5.91
C GLY A 22 14.48 -17.30 -5.10
N VAL A 23 13.82 -16.21 -4.68
CA VAL A 23 12.47 -16.29 -4.11
C VAL A 23 11.49 -16.69 -5.22
N ILE A 24 10.71 -17.72 -4.95
CA ILE A 24 9.68 -18.21 -5.86
C ILE A 24 8.32 -17.76 -5.32
N ASP A 25 7.60 -17.02 -6.13
CA ASP A 25 6.26 -16.59 -5.83
C ASP A 25 5.26 -17.76 -5.88
N PRO A 26 4.22 -17.71 -5.05
CA PRO A 26 3.15 -18.70 -5.11
C PRO A 26 2.36 -18.60 -6.42
N GLU A 27 1.96 -19.74 -6.95
CA GLU A 27 1.13 -19.83 -8.17
C GLU A 27 -0.38 -19.83 -7.86
N ASP A 28 -0.76 -20.15 -6.61
CA ASP A 28 -2.13 -20.27 -6.11
C ASP A 28 -2.74 -18.94 -5.59
N VAL A 29 -2.26 -17.82 -6.12
CA VAL A 29 -2.70 -16.47 -5.75
C VAL A 29 -3.09 -15.68 -7.01
N ILE A 30 -4.32 -15.17 -7.01
CA ILE A 30 -4.80 -14.22 -8.03
C ILE A 30 -4.12 -12.88 -7.79
N ARG A 31 -3.67 -12.24 -8.87
CA ARG A 31 -2.98 -10.96 -8.87
C ARG A 31 -3.70 -9.98 -9.78
N TYR A 32 -4.25 -8.95 -9.19
CA TYR A 32 -4.74 -7.77 -9.91
C TYR A 32 -3.66 -6.70 -9.79
N THR A 33 -2.96 -6.40 -10.88
CA THR A 33 -1.78 -5.53 -10.84
C THR A 33 -2.01 -4.20 -11.51
N ASP A 34 -1.25 -3.18 -11.06
CA ASP A 34 -1.20 -1.84 -11.63
C ASP A 34 -2.58 -1.14 -11.71
N LEU A 35 -3.42 -1.39 -10.71
CA LEU A 35 -4.71 -0.70 -10.57
C LEU A 35 -4.45 0.75 -10.12
N ARG A 36 -5.12 1.70 -10.78
CA ARG A 36 -4.98 3.12 -10.43
C ARG A 36 -5.88 3.48 -9.25
N TYR A 37 -5.29 4.17 -8.27
CA TYR A 37 -6.02 4.73 -7.14
C TYR A 37 -5.98 6.28 -7.08
N GLY A 38 -5.34 6.93 -8.05
CA GLY A 38 -5.24 8.38 -8.16
C GLY A 38 -4.61 8.81 -9.48
N ASP A 39 -4.43 10.12 -9.66
CA ASP A 39 -4.02 10.73 -10.93
C ASP A 39 -2.51 10.74 -11.17
N GLU A 40 -1.71 10.61 -10.10
CA GLU A 40 -0.26 10.64 -10.23
C GLU A 40 0.28 9.34 -10.84
N PRO A 41 1.37 9.38 -11.60
CA PRO A 41 1.97 8.19 -12.21
C PRO A 41 2.27 7.08 -11.21
N GLU A 42 2.66 7.43 -9.98
CA GLU A 42 2.99 6.53 -8.88
C GLU A 42 1.76 5.96 -8.18
N ASN A 43 0.55 6.50 -8.42
CA ASN A 43 -0.66 6.04 -7.75
C ASN A 43 -1.15 4.70 -8.31
N LEU A 44 -0.36 3.66 -8.12
CA LEU A 44 -0.62 2.29 -8.54
C LEU A 44 -0.68 1.35 -7.34
N LEU A 45 -1.61 0.42 -7.36
CA LEU A 45 -1.72 -0.64 -6.36
C LEU A 45 -1.92 -2.00 -7.01
N ASP A 46 -1.59 -3.03 -6.25
CA ASP A 46 -1.91 -4.42 -6.58
C ASP A 46 -2.84 -4.99 -5.52
N VAL A 47 -3.72 -5.88 -5.92
CA VAL A 47 -4.54 -6.68 -5.01
C VAL A 47 -4.23 -8.15 -5.22
N TYR A 48 -3.99 -8.86 -4.13
CA TYR A 48 -3.73 -10.29 -4.11
C TYR A 48 -4.77 -11.02 -3.27
N CYS A 49 -5.28 -12.14 -3.75
CA CYS A 49 -6.16 -13.01 -2.99
C CYS A 49 -5.92 -14.48 -3.37
N PRO A 50 -6.26 -15.46 -2.52
CA PRO A 50 -6.14 -16.87 -2.86
C PRO A 50 -6.94 -17.23 -4.11
N GLU A 51 -6.43 -18.14 -4.93
CA GLU A 51 -7.20 -18.69 -6.04
C GLU A 51 -8.46 -19.41 -5.53
N GLY A 52 -9.57 -19.30 -6.26
CA GLY A 52 -10.85 -19.89 -5.89
C GLY A 52 -11.56 -19.19 -4.72
N THR A 53 -11.16 -17.96 -4.36
CA THR A 53 -11.84 -17.19 -3.33
C THR A 53 -13.29 -16.91 -3.70
N GLU A 54 -14.20 -17.31 -2.82
CA GLU A 54 -15.64 -16.97 -2.88
C GLU A 54 -15.97 -15.97 -1.76
N GLY A 55 -16.67 -14.87 -2.09
CA GLY A 55 -17.02 -13.82 -1.13
C GLY A 55 -15.87 -12.87 -0.81
N VAL A 56 -15.83 -12.36 0.43
CA VAL A 56 -14.82 -11.40 0.90
C VAL A 56 -13.94 -12.02 1.97
N LEU A 57 -12.70 -11.55 2.07
CA LEU A 57 -11.69 -12.03 3.01
C LEU A 57 -11.20 -10.90 3.91
N PRO A 58 -10.74 -11.20 5.14
CA PRO A 58 -10.00 -10.25 5.95
C PRO A 58 -8.90 -9.60 5.11
N THR A 59 -8.79 -8.28 5.20
CA THR A 59 -7.98 -7.51 4.25
C THR A 59 -6.79 -6.86 4.93
N ILE A 60 -5.61 -7.00 4.35
CA ILE A 60 -4.39 -6.31 4.75
C ILE A 60 -4.11 -5.21 3.74
N ILE A 61 -3.91 -3.97 4.21
CA ILE A 61 -3.34 -2.88 3.42
C ILE A 61 -1.89 -2.74 3.83
N SER A 62 -0.97 -3.05 2.92
CA SER A 62 0.47 -3.07 3.14
C SER A 62 1.10 -1.76 2.69
N ILE A 63 1.75 -1.05 3.61
CA ILE A 63 2.42 0.24 3.38
C ILE A 63 3.92 0.00 3.46
N HIS A 64 4.64 0.11 2.34
CA HIS A 64 6.04 -0.22 2.26
C HIS A 64 6.94 0.75 3.04
N GLY A 65 8.11 0.27 3.50
CA GLY A 65 9.18 1.07 4.06
C GLY A 65 10.04 1.75 2.99
N GLY A 66 11.19 2.27 3.39
CA GLY A 66 12.17 2.89 2.49
C GLY A 66 12.47 4.36 2.78
N GLY A 67 12.26 4.81 4.04
CA GLY A 67 12.65 6.16 4.49
C GLY A 67 11.97 7.31 3.75
N TRP A 68 10.79 7.07 3.17
CA TRP A 68 10.00 7.99 2.33
C TRP A 68 10.66 8.44 1.03
N PHE A 69 11.84 7.96 0.71
CA PHE A 69 12.56 8.32 -0.52
C PHE A 69 12.91 7.12 -1.40
N TYR A 70 12.61 5.91 -0.95
CA TYR A 70 12.89 4.65 -1.64
C TYR A 70 11.76 3.65 -1.37
N GLY A 71 11.71 2.60 -2.17
CA GLY A 71 10.74 1.52 -2.05
C GLY A 71 9.66 1.56 -3.10
N SER A 72 8.97 0.46 -3.20
CA SER A 72 7.80 0.29 -4.06
C SER A 72 6.99 -0.92 -3.62
N LYS A 73 5.78 -1.07 -4.17
CA LYS A 73 4.96 -2.25 -4.00
C LYS A 73 5.69 -3.55 -4.42
N LEU A 74 6.62 -3.47 -5.36
CA LEU A 74 7.37 -4.63 -5.83
C LEU A 74 8.27 -5.24 -4.75
N LEU A 75 8.87 -4.41 -3.88
CA LEU A 75 9.73 -4.88 -2.79
C LEU A 75 8.99 -5.70 -1.73
N TYR A 76 7.69 -5.51 -1.63
CA TYR A 76 6.83 -6.20 -0.67
C TYR A 76 5.92 -7.26 -1.31
N SER A 77 6.02 -7.44 -2.63
CA SER A 77 5.16 -8.37 -3.37
C SER A 77 5.25 -9.80 -2.81
N HIS A 78 6.45 -10.32 -2.57
CA HIS A 78 6.64 -11.67 -2.02
C HIS A 78 5.98 -11.85 -0.65
N TYR A 79 6.14 -10.86 0.25
CA TYR A 79 5.47 -10.86 1.56
C TYR A 79 3.95 -10.85 1.39
N CYS A 80 3.43 -9.94 0.56
CA CYS A 80 2.00 -9.77 0.33
C CYS A 80 1.37 -11.03 -0.28
N LEU A 81 2.04 -11.65 -1.24
CA LEU A 81 1.60 -12.93 -1.83
C LEU A 81 1.55 -14.06 -0.79
N ARG A 82 2.53 -14.13 0.14
CA ARG A 82 2.51 -15.11 1.23
C ARG A 82 1.38 -14.85 2.23
N MET A 83 0.98 -13.60 2.45
CA MET A 83 -0.19 -13.27 3.26
C MET A 83 -1.48 -13.66 2.53
N ALA A 84 -1.55 -13.43 1.22
CA ALA A 84 -2.69 -13.88 0.42
C ALA A 84 -2.87 -15.41 0.50
N GLN A 85 -1.80 -16.20 0.38
CA GLN A 85 -1.86 -17.66 0.57
C GLN A 85 -2.43 -18.08 1.94
N ARG A 86 -2.39 -17.20 2.94
CA ARG A 86 -2.92 -17.48 4.29
C ARG A 86 -4.39 -17.08 4.46
N GLY A 87 -5.07 -16.72 3.37
CA GLY A 87 -6.51 -16.41 3.38
C GLY A 87 -6.83 -14.94 3.60
N PHE A 88 -5.91 -14.03 3.28
CA PHE A 88 -6.16 -12.60 3.27
C PHE A 88 -6.35 -12.09 1.84
N THR A 89 -7.16 -11.07 1.67
CA THR A 89 -6.98 -10.14 0.55
C THR A 89 -5.93 -9.12 0.94
N VAL A 90 -4.95 -8.87 0.07
CA VAL A 90 -3.85 -7.94 0.36
C VAL A 90 -3.81 -6.84 -0.68
N VAL A 91 -3.91 -5.60 -0.23
CA VAL A 91 -3.69 -4.39 -1.04
C VAL A 91 -2.28 -3.90 -0.79
N ASN A 92 -1.48 -3.84 -1.85
CA ASN A 92 -0.07 -3.44 -1.82
C ASN A 92 0.13 -2.31 -2.82
N PHE A 93 0.67 -1.17 -2.42
CA PHE A 93 0.64 0.04 -3.25
C PHE A 93 1.93 0.84 -3.20
N ASP A 94 2.17 1.59 -4.27
CA ASP A 94 3.17 2.65 -4.33
C ASP A 94 2.59 3.94 -3.76
N TYR A 95 3.39 4.75 -3.12
CA TYR A 95 3.08 6.12 -2.74
C TYR A 95 4.19 7.06 -3.22
N ARG A 96 3.87 8.32 -3.44
CA ARG A 96 4.81 9.35 -3.89
C ARG A 96 5.96 9.53 -2.92
N LEU A 97 7.19 9.59 -3.44
CA LEU A 97 8.42 9.59 -2.65
C LEU A 97 9.14 10.95 -2.70
N ALA A 98 9.85 11.27 -1.62
CA ALA A 98 10.80 12.37 -1.59
C ALA A 98 12.06 12.04 -2.42
N PRO A 99 12.77 13.03 -2.95
CA PRO A 99 12.56 14.47 -2.84
C PRO A 99 11.54 15.02 -3.83
N GLU A 100 11.11 14.20 -4.80
CA GLU A 100 10.19 14.59 -5.86
C GLU A 100 8.86 15.07 -5.27
N HIS A 101 8.35 14.33 -4.28
CA HIS A 101 7.13 14.64 -3.54
C HIS A 101 7.40 14.62 -2.04
N LYS A 102 7.31 15.79 -1.42
CA LYS A 102 7.54 15.93 0.02
C LYS A 102 6.29 15.61 0.82
N TYR A 103 6.48 15.40 2.13
CA TYR A 103 5.37 15.34 3.08
C TYR A 103 4.44 16.58 2.90
N PRO A 104 3.10 16.41 2.88
CA PRO A 104 2.35 15.20 3.27
C PRO A 104 2.00 14.23 2.12
N ALA A 105 2.55 14.36 0.91
CA ALA A 105 2.16 13.57 -0.26
C ALA A 105 2.06 12.04 0.00
N PRO A 106 3.00 11.38 0.69
CA PRO A 106 2.86 9.95 1.00
C PRO A 106 1.62 9.65 1.86
N LEU A 107 1.27 10.53 2.80
CA LEU A 107 0.11 10.34 3.67
C LEU A 107 -1.21 10.57 2.92
N GLU A 108 -1.25 11.57 2.03
CA GLU A 108 -2.39 11.80 1.13
C GLU A 108 -2.66 10.58 0.26
N ASP A 109 -1.60 9.95 -0.26
CA ASP A 109 -1.73 8.74 -1.07
C ASP A 109 -2.24 7.55 -0.25
N CYS A 110 -1.83 7.39 1.00
CA CYS A 110 -2.43 6.41 1.92
C CYS A 110 -3.94 6.66 2.10
N CYS A 111 -4.38 7.91 2.24
CA CYS A 111 -5.80 8.26 2.33
C CYS A 111 -6.57 7.91 1.05
N LYS A 112 -5.98 8.19 -0.13
CA LYS A 112 -6.58 7.82 -1.42
C LYS A 112 -6.75 6.30 -1.57
N VAL A 113 -5.76 5.51 -1.12
CA VAL A 113 -5.88 4.04 -1.12
C VAL A 113 -7.03 3.56 -0.25
N LEU A 114 -7.23 4.13 0.95
CA LEU A 114 -8.39 3.80 1.78
C LEU A 114 -9.71 4.12 1.07
N HIS A 115 -9.77 5.25 0.38
CA HIS A 115 -10.96 5.63 -0.39
C HIS A 115 -11.21 4.66 -1.54
N TRP A 116 -10.18 4.35 -2.32
CA TRP A 116 -10.24 3.36 -3.39
C TRP A 116 -10.74 1.99 -2.89
N VAL A 117 -10.23 1.54 -1.74
CA VAL A 117 -10.65 0.29 -1.09
C VAL A 117 -12.14 0.32 -0.73
N GLN A 118 -12.66 1.45 -0.24
CA GLN A 118 -14.09 1.61 0.05
C GLN A 118 -14.97 1.55 -1.20
N GLU A 119 -14.51 2.17 -2.30
CA GLU A 119 -15.29 2.25 -3.54
C GLU A 119 -15.24 0.95 -4.36
N HIS A 120 -14.09 0.28 -4.39
CA HIS A 120 -13.84 -0.83 -5.29
C HIS A 120 -13.74 -2.19 -4.59
N GLY A 121 -13.67 -2.21 -3.26
CA GLY A 121 -13.35 -3.41 -2.47
C GLY A 121 -14.22 -4.64 -2.78
N ALA A 122 -15.51 -4.43 -3.07
CA ALA A 122 -16.42 -5.52 -3.42
C ALA A 122 -15.99 -6.31 -4.68
N GLN A 123 -15.25 -5.67 -5.59
CA GLN A 123 -14.77 -6.28 -6.84
C GLN A 123 -13.53 -7.15 -6.63
N TYR A 124 -12.83 -6.97 -5.50
CA TYR A 124 -11.51 -7.54 -5.21
C TYR A 124 -11.50 -8.37 -3.93
N HIS A 125 -12.64 -8.91 -3.52
CA HIS A 125 -12.77 -9.77 -2.33
C HIS A 125 -12.35 -9.10 -1.00
N ILE A 126 -12.44 -7.78 -0.89
CA ILE A 126 -12.07 -7.00 0.29
C ILE A 126 -13.21 -6.99 1.30
N ASP A 127 -12.95 -7.42 2.54
CA ASP A 127 -13.88 -7.27 3.66
C ASP A 127 -13.66 -5.92 4.35
N LEU A 128 -14.52 -4.96 4.06
CA LEU A 128 -14.48 -3.61 4.64
C LEU A 128 -14.72 -3.57 6.17
N ASN A 129 -15.28 -4.63 6.76
CA ASN A 129 -15.48 -4.73 8.20
C ASN A 129 -14.25 -5.30 8.93
N ASN A 130 -13.27 -5.81 8.20
CA ASN A 130 -12.12 -6.50 8.77
C ASN A 130 -10.83 -6.12 8.02
N VAL A 131 -10.42 -4.86 8.17
CA VAL A 131 -9.26 -4.27 7.51
C VAL A 131 -8.13 -4.04 8.50
N PHE A 132 -6.94 -4.52 8.16
CA PHE A 132 -5.71 -4.37 8.92
C PHE A 132 -4.71 -3.51 8.15
N LEU A 133 -4.12 -2.52 8.80
CA LEU A 133 -3.01 -1.74 8.24
C LEU A 133 -1.68 -2.33 8.73
N VAL A 134 -0.80 -2.62 7.82
CA VAL A 134 0.54 -3.16 8.10
C VAL A 134 1.59 -2.30 7.41
N GLY A 135 2.65 -1.97 8.12
CA GLY A 135 3.76 -1.21 7.55
C GLY A 135 5.01 -1.36 8.40
N ASP A 136 6.17 -1.25 7.78
CA ASP A 136 7.45 -1.23 8.47
C ASP A 136 8.18 0.09 8.25
N SER A 137 9.05 0.48 9.18
CA SER A 137 9.89 1.68 9.07
C SER A 137 9.05 2.93 8.71
N ALA A 138 9.32 3.55 7.55
CA ALA A 138 8.53 4.68 7.03
C ALA A 138 7.05 4.31 6.84
N GLY A 139 6.76 3.11 6.34
CA GLY A 139 5.39 2.59 6.22
C GLY A 139 4.71 2.40 7.58
N GLY A 140 5.45 1.97 8.60
CA GLY A 140 4.96 1.89 9.98
C GLY A 140 4.58 3.26 10.55
N GLN A 141 5.38 4.30 10.26
CA GLN A 141 5.05 5.66 10.65
C GLN A 141 3.81 6.19 9.92
N LEU A 142 3.70 5.96 8.61
CA LEU A 142 2.51 6.33 7.83
C LEU A 142 1.26 5.61 8.35
N THR A 143 1.37 4.32 8.67
CA THR A 143 0.32 3.54 9.33
C THR A 143 -0.14 4.18 10.64
N PHE A 144 0.80 4.57 11.51
CA PHE A 144 0.48 5.21 12.78
C PHE A 144 -0.20 6.57 12.60
N GLN A 145 0.30 7.39 11.68
CA GLN A 145 -0.31 8.70 11.37
C GLN A 145 -1.73 8.52 10.82
N LEU A 146 -1.92 7.60 9.88
CA LEU A 146 -3.23 7.29 9.30
C LEU A 146 -4.22 6.81 10.36
N LEU A 147 -3.83 5.88 11.22
CA LEU A 147 -4.65 5.41 12.34
C LEU A 147 -4.99 6.55 13.31
N THR A 148 -4.03 7.43 13.61
CA THR A 148 -4.27 8.59 14.48
C THR A 148 -5.31 9.51 13.89
N MET A 149 -5.25 9.81 12.60
CA MET A 149 -6.26 10.60 11.89
C MET A 149 -7.63 9.94 11.93
N LEU A 150 -7.70 8.62 11.68
CA LEU A 150 -8.96 7.87 11.66
C LEU A 150 -9.61 7.71 13.05
N THR A 151 -8.82 7.69 14.12
CA THR A 151 -9.31 7.37 15.46
C THR A 151 -9.53 8.59 16.36
N ASN A 152 -8.75 9.65 16.20
CA ASN A 152 -8.80 10.84 17.06
C ASN A 152 -9.75 11.93 16.55
N GLU A 153 -10.20 11.85 15.30
CA GLU A 153 -11.17 12.80 14.79
C GLU A 153 -12.58 12.51 15.31
N PRO A 154 -13.38 13.53 15.67
CA PRO A 154 -14.77 13.34 16.01
C PRO A 154 -15.52 12.70 14.82
N PRO A 155 -16.58 11.89 15.07
CA PRO A 155 -17.29 11.14 14.03
C PRO A 155 -17.74 11.98 12.82
N GLN A 156 -17.98 13.28 13.03
CA GLN A 156 -18.35 14.23 11.99
C GLN A 156 -17.17 14.59 11.08
N ALA A 157 -15.99 14.78 11.64
CA ALA A 157 -14.77 15.08 10.87
C ALA A 157 -14.28 13.86 10.08
N ARG A 158 -14.46 12.64 10.59
CA ARG A 158 -14.17 11.39 9.84
C ARG A 158 -14.97 11.30 8.55
N ARG A 159 -16.22 11.76 8.54
CA ARG A 159 -17.06 11.82 7.34
C ARG A 159 -16.60 12.92 6.40
N GLN A 160 -16.06 14.01 6.92
CA GLN A 160 -15.59 15.16 6.16
C GLN A 160 -14.28 14.83 5.42
N TYR A 161 -13.32 14.17 6.07
CA TYR A 161 -12.09 13.67 5.40
C TYR A 161 -12.37 12.66 4.28
N ALA A 162 -13.43 11.87 4.40
CA ALA A 162 -13.88 10.99 3.32
C ALA A 162 -14.58 11.75 2.18
N GLN A 163 -15.06 12.98 2.42
CA GLN A 163 -15.75 13.81 1.44
C GLN A 163 -14.88 14.92 0.86
N ASP A 164 -13.86 15.39 1.61
CA ASP A 164 -12.98 16.50 1.23
C ASP A 164 -11.73 16.02 0.45
N LEU A 165 -11.55 14.73 0.24
CA LEU A 165 -10.62 14.26 -0.77
C LEU A 165 -11.16 14.69 -2.14
N PRO A 166 -10.38 15.44 -2.95
CA PRO A 166 -10.85 15.88 -4.26
C PRO A 166 -11.32 14.65 -5.05
N PRO A 167 -12.44 14.77 -5.78
CA PRO A 167 -12.83 13.72 -6.69
C PRO A 167 -11.67 13.47 -7.65
N GLY A 168 -11.13 12.23 -7.62
CA GLY A 168 -10.09 11.79 -8.56
C GLY A 168 -10.60 11.75 -9.97
#